data_1394c6bdc6f99fa2dd987aa25099159d
#
_entry.id   1394c6bdc6f99fa2dd987aa25099159d
#
_cell.length_a   1.000
_cell.length_b   1.000
_cell.length_c   1.000
_cell.angle_alpha   90.00
_cell.angle_beta   90.00
_cell.angle_gamma   90.00
#
_symmetry.space_group_name_H-M   'P 1'
#
loop_
_entity.id
_entity.type
_entity.pdbx_description
1 polymer ?
#
loop_
_entity_poly.entity_id
_entity_poly.type
_entity_poly.pdbx_seq_one_letter_code
_entity_poly.pdbx_strand_id
1 'polypeptide(L)'
;MQSIYSAEYRAFLQRLKAQRLLRRKTQVEVAKTLGKPQSFVSKIERGERRLDPLELKQVAALYGVSADWLLGKQAKRQTGSKRVSS
;
A
#
# COMPACT_ATOMS: atom_id res chain seq x y z
N MET A 1 15.00 -2.03 18.40
CA MET A 1 14.14 -3.14 18.40
C MET A 1 14.00 -3.75 17.04
N GLN A 2 13.95 -5.01 17.03
CA GLN A 2 13.85 -5.64 15.75
C GLN A 2 12.47 -5.45 15.18
N SER A 3 12.39 -5.57 13.90
CA SER A 3 11.13 -5.42 13.23
C SER A 3 10.18 -6.55 13.60
N ILE A 4 8.96 -6.20 13.90
CA ILE A 4 7.92 -7.19 14.10
C ILE A 4 7.26 -7.57 12.79
N TYR A 5 7.71 -6.97 11.70
CA TYR A 5 7.11 -7.22 10.40
C TYR A 5 8.07 -8.03 9.55
N SER A 6 7.52 -8.89 8.74
CA SER A 6 8.29 -9.69 7.79
C SER A 6 8.91 -8.79 6.72
N ALA A 7 9.84 -9.36 5.97
CA ALA A 7 10.38 -8.68 4.81
C ALA A 7 9.27 -8.36 3.81
N GLU A 8 8.29 -9.24 3.75
CA GLU A 8 7.15 -9.05 2.87
C GLU A 8 6.35 -7.80 3.25
N TYR A 9 6.12 -7.60 4.54
CA TYR A 9 5.39 -6.43 4.99
C TYR A 9 6.20 -5.15 4.76
N ARG A 10 7.51 -5.21 4.97
CA ARG A 10 8.36 -4.06 4.71
C ARG A 10 8.33 -3.68 3.23
N ALA A 11 8.31 -4.69 2.35
CA ALA A 11 8.20 -4.42 0.91
C ALA A 11 6.87 -3.75 0.59
N PHE A 12 5.81 -4.17 1.27
CA PHE A 12 4.50 -3.54 1.13
C PHE A 12 4.57 -2.05 1.50
N LEU A 13 5.22 -1.74 2.63
CA LEU A 13 5.35 -0.35 3.04
C LEU A 13 6.15 0.49 2.05
N GLN A 14 7.17 -0.12 1.45
CA GLN A 14 7.96 0.56 0.43
C GLN A 14 7.12 0.86 -0.80
N ARG A 15 6.25 -0.07 -1.19
CA ARG A 15 5.36 0.17 -2.31
C ARG A 15 4.39 1.30 -2.05
N LEU A 16 3.86 1.36 -0.83
CA LEU A 16 2.96 2.45 -0.45
C LEU A 16 3.65 3.80 -0.58
N LYS A 17 4.83 3.91 0.02
CA LYS A 17 5.56 5.16 -0.01
C LYS A 17 5.96 5.54 -1.43
N ALA A 18 6.40 4.54 -2.21
CA ALA A 18 6.81 4.78 -3.59
C ALA A 18 5.65 5.33 -4.42
N GLN A 19 4.45 4.79 -4.23
CA GLN A 19 3.29 5.29 -4.97
C GLN A 19 2.96 6.73 -4.59
N ARG A 20 3.08 7.06 -3.31
CA ARG A 20 2.85 8.42 -2.87
C ARG A 20 3.83 9.38 -3.53
N LEU A 21 5.10 9.03 -3.49
CA LEU A 21 6.15 9.88 -4.06
C LEU A 21 6.03 9.98 -5.58
N LEU A 22 5.67 8.88 -6.23
CA LEU A 22 5.48 8.86 -7.67
C LEU A 22 4.40 9.85 -8.09
N ARG A 23 3.37 9.99 -7.26
CA ARG A 23 2.27 10.91 -7.54
C ARG A 23 2.52 12.30 -6.98
N ARG A 24 3.72 12.52 -6.44
CA ARG A 24 4.15 13.82 -5.93
C ARG A 24 3.23 14.34 -4.83
N LYS A 25 2.77 13.44 -3.97
CA LYS A 25 1.89 13.81 -2.88
C LYS A 25 2.65 13.78 -1.56
N THR A 26 2.35 14.75 -0.71
CA THR A 26 2.89 14.75 0.64
C THR A 26 2.03 13.85 1.52
N GLN A 27 2.57 13.49 2.69
CA GLN A 27 1.80 12.74 3.66
C GLN A 27 0.55 13.51 4.09
N VAL A 28 0.68 14.83 4.19
CA VAL A 28 -0.46 15.69 4.56
C VAL A 28 -1.57 15.59 3.52
N GLU A 29 -1.20 15.66 2.25
CA GLU A 29 -2.19 15.60 1.18
C GLU A 29 -2.93 14.27 1.16
N VAL A 30 -2.17 13.17 1.34
CA VAL A 30 -2.78 11.85 1.36
C VAL A 30 -3.71 11.71 2.56
N ALA A 31 -3.26 12.15 3.73
CA ALA A 31 -4.07 12.08 4.93
C ALA A 31 -5.37 12.85 4.76
N LYS A 32 -5.27 14.04 4.17
CA LYS A 32 -6.45 14.85 3.95
C LYS A 32 -7.46 14.16 3.05
N THR A 33 -6.98 13.55 1.97
CA THR A 33 -7.86 12.82 1.07
C THR A 33 -8.54 11.66 1.78
N LEU A 34 -7.83 11.01 2.69
CA LEU A 34 -8.37 9.86 3.42
C LEU A 34 -9.23 10.27 4.62
N GLY A 35 -9.28 11.56 4.93
CA GLY A 35 -10.02 12.03 6.09
C GLY A 35 -9.36 11.63 7.39
N LYS A 36 -8.04 11.56 7.41
CA LYS A 36 -7.25 11.14 8.55
C LYS A 36 -6.23 12.21 8.92
N PRO A 37 -5.72 12.19 10.16
CA PRO A 37 -4.62 13.09 10.50
C PRO A 37 -3.33 12.66 9.80
N GLN A 38 -2.42 13.63 9.63
CA GLN A 38 -1.15 13.35 8.96
C GLN A 38 -0.37 12.23 9.67
N SER A 39 -0.49 12.14 10.99
CA SER A 39 0.19 11.09 11.74
C SER A 39 -0.26 9.68 11.33
N PHE A 40 -1.47 9.54 10.81
CA PHE A 40 -1.95 8.25 10.32
C PHE A 40 -1.05 7.76 9.18
N VAL A 41 -0.82 8.62 8.18
CA VAL A 41 0.01 8.24 7.03
C VAL A 41 1.46 8.02 7.47
N SER A 42 1.97 8.90 8.30
CA SER A 42 3.33 8.80 8.80
C SER A 42 3.56 7.47 9.53
N LYS A 43 2.63 7.11 10.41
CA LYS A 43 2.77 5.86 11.17
C LYS A 43 2.64 4.63 10.31
N ILE A 44 1.75 4.69 9.31
CA ILE A 44 1.62 3.58 8.35
C ILE A 44 2.94 3.38 7.62
N GLU A 45 3.52 4.45 7.09
CA GLU A 45 4.74 4.32 6.29
C GLU A 45 5.94 3.89 7.10
N ARG A 46 5.95 4.21 8.39
CA ARG A 46 7.02 3.76 9.28
C ARG A 46 6.80 2.37 9.85
N GLY A 47 5.65 1.77 9.57
CA GLY A 47 5.32 0.45 10.09
C GLY A 47 4.88 0.46 11.53
N GLU A 48 4.51 1.62 12.06
CA GLU A 48 4.04 1.73 13.44
C GLU A 48 2.57 1.44 13.59
N ARG A 49 1.84 1.42 12.49
CA ARG A 49 0.42 1.12 12.48
C ARG A 49 0.10 0.33 11.23
N ARG A 50 -0.69 -0.71 11.39
CA ARG A 50 -1.11 -1.51 10.24
C ARG A 50 -2.38 -0.92 9.64
N LEU A 51 -2.56 -1.16 8.35
CA LEU A 51 -3.81 -0.83 7.68
C LEU A 51 -4.79 -1.98 7.86
N ASP A 52 -6.03 -1.65 8.16
CA ASP A 52 -7.06 -2.69 8.11
C ASP A 52 -7.51 -2.88 6.65
N PRO A 53 -8.31 -3.91 6.36
CA PRO A 53 -8.67 -4.19 4.97
C PRO A 53 -9.39 -3.05 4.26
N LEU A 54 -10.24 -2.32 4.96
CA LEU A 54 -10.98 -1.23 4.33
C LEU A 54 -10.07 -0.03 4.07
N GLU A 55 -9.15 0.22 4.99
CA GLU A 55 -8.17 1.28 4.80
C GLU A 55 -7.25 0.96 3.63
N LEU A 56 -6.86 -0.30 3.51
CA LEU A 56 -6.04 -0.73 2.38
C LEU A 56 -6.77 -0.50 1.07
N LYS A 57 -8.05 -0.82 1.03
CA LYS A 57 -8.86 -0.59 -0.16
C LYS A 57 -8.89 0.88 -0.53
N GLN A 58 -9.05 1.75 0.46
CA GLN A 58 -9.08 3.20 0.22
C GLN A 58 -7.75 3.72 -0.30
N VAL A 59 -6.66 3.25 0.29
CA VAL A 59 -5.32 3.68 -0.14
C VAL A 59 -5.02 3.20 -1.55
N ALA A 60 -5.38 1.95 -1.85
CA ALA A 60 -5.17 1.41 -3.20
C ALA A 60 -5.93 2.24 -4.22
N ALA A 61 -7.19 2.57 -3.92
CA ALA A 61 -7.98 3.39 -4.82
C ALA A 61 -7.36 4.77 -5.01
N LEU A 62 -6.87 5.35 -3.93
CA LEU A 62 -6.25 6.67 -3.98
C LEU A 62 -5.05 6.67 -4.92
N TYR A 63 -4.23 5.63 -4.85
CA TYR A 63 -3.03 5.54 -5.67
C TYR A 63 -3.28 4.90 -7.04
N GLY A 64 -4.50 4.46 -7.31
CA GLY A 64 -4.84 3.89 -8.61
C GLY A 64 -4.15 2.56 -8.87
N VAL A 65 -3.90 1.79 -7.83
CA VAL A 65 -3.30 0.46 -7.96
C VAL A 65 -4.20 -0.55 -7.26
N SER A 66 -4.00 -1.83 -7.55
CA SER A 66 -4.77 -2.86 -6.87
C SER A 66 -4.17 -3.14 -5.50
N ALA A 67 -5.01 -3.58 -4.58
CA ALA A 67 -4.51 -4.04 -3.29
C ALA A 67 -3.58 -5.23 -3.47
N ASP A 68 -3.88 -6.11 -4.42
CA ASP A 68 -3.01 -7.24 -4.71
C ASP A 68 -1.61 -6.79 -5.09
N TRP A 69 -1.50 -5.76 -5.92
CA TRP A 69 -0.19 -5.26 -6.31
C TRP A 69 0.56 -4.73 -5.10
N LEU A 70 -0.12 -3.97 -4.25
CA LEU A 70 0.51 -3.44 -3.05
C LEU A 70 1.00 -4.55 -2.14
N LEU A 71 0.26 -5.64 -2.08
CA LEU A 71 0.60 -6.79 -1.25
C LEU A 71 1.66 -7.69 -1.87
N GLY A 72 2.09 -7.38 -3.09
CA GLY A 72 3.15 -8.13 -3.73
C GLY A 72 2.68 -9.26 -4.62
N LYS A 73 1.39 -9.36 -4.86
CA LYS A 73 0.86 -10.39 -5.73
C LYS A 73 0.93 -9.88 -7.16
N GLN A 74 1.83 -10.45 -7.92
CA GLN A 74 2.05 -10.01 -9.28
C GLN A 74 0.95 -10.54 -10.18
N ALA A 75 0.68 -9.76 -11.11
CA ALA A 75 -0.24 -10.23 -12.11
C ALA A 75 0.36 -11.38 -12.86
N LYS A 76 0.97 -12.07 -12.84
CA LYS A 76 1.55 -13.06 -13.36
C LYS A 76 1.04 -13.92 -13.81
N ARG A 77 1.25 -13.42 -13.42
CA ARG A 77 0.83 -13.81 -13.65
C ARG A 77 0.06 -14.16 -14.01
N GLN A 78 0.02 -14.18 -14.08
CA GLN A 78 -0.75 -14.27 -14.34
C GLN A 78 -1.28 -14.78 -14.59
N THR A 79 -1.04 -15.07 -14.72
CA THR A 79 -1.68 -15.28 -14.97
C THR A 79 -2.27 -15.78 -15.20
N GLY A 80 -2.07 -16.06 -15.40
CA GLY A 80 -2.69 -16.26 -15.60
C GLY A 80 -3.34 -16.73 -15.88
N SER A 81 -3.16 -16.93 -15.91
CA SER A 81 -3.75 -17.07 -16.14
C SER A 81 -4.34 -17.49 -16.50
N LYS A 82 -4.08 -17.62 -16.71
CA LYS A 82 -4.56 -17.86 -17.00
C LYS A 82 -5.24 -18.24 -17.29
N ARG A 83 -5.18 -18.41 -17.53
CA ARG A 83 -5.74 -18.62 -17.78
C ARG A 83 -6.40 -19.05 -18.06
N VAL A 84 -6.16 -19.16 -18.37
CA VAL A 84 -6.73 -19.26 -18.59
C VAL A 84 -7.12 -19.73 -18.76
N SER A 85 -6.95 -19.81 -19.14
CA SER A 85 -7.31 -19.96 -19.22
C SER A 85 -7.45 -20.24 -19.19
N SER A 86 -7.29 -20.26 -19.52
CA SER A 86 -7.41 -20.23 -19.36
C SER A 86 -7.53 -20.51 -19.26
#